data_8b3ad35b0aad820757d064bab6f36c00
#
_entry.id   8b3ad35b0aad820757d064bab6f36c00
#
_cell.length_a   1.000
_cell.length_b   1.000
_cell.length_c   1.000
_cell.angle_alpha   90.00
_cell.angle_beta   90.00
_cell.angle_gamma   90.00
#
_symmetry.space_group_name_H-M   'P 1'
#
loop_
_entity.id
_entity.type
_entity.pdbx_description
1 polymer ?
#
loop_
_entity_poly.entity_id
_entity_poly.type
_entity_poly.pdbx_seq_one_letter_code
_entity_poly.pdbx_strand_id
1 'polypeptide(L)'
;MTQIDSRPVALLVTDLDNTLYDWVGSFVPAFYAMAEEAAAILDLDIETLLDDLRAVHQRHGSSEHPFALLEAASVTARLPCLSRDERTKVLDAAFHRFNRVRKERLALYDGVTATLEALAERDVPMVAYTDARIPNSLY
;
A
#
# COMPACT_ATOMS: atom_id res chain seq x y z
N MET A 1 -13.11 36.49 10.31
CA MET A 1 -14.15 35.45 10.23
C MET A 1 -14.39 35.20 8.75
N THR A 2 -13.94 34.06 8.22
CA THR A 2 -14.17 33.68 6.82
C THR A 2 -15.64 33.27 6.70
N GLN A 3 -16.39 33.97 5.84
CA GLN A 3 -17.80 33.67 5.57
C GLN A 3 -17.83 32.26 4.93
N ILE A 4 -18.40 31.27 5.63
CA ILE A 4 -18.62 29.94 5.08
C ILE A 4 -19.69 30.10 3.98
N ASP A 5 -19.31 29.72 2.74
CA ASP A 5 -20.21 29.71 1.59
C ASP A 5 -21.39 28.75 1.91
N SER A 6 -22.61 29.26 1.91
CA SER A 6 -23.82 28.53 2.27
C SER A 6 -24.39 27.69 1.10
N ARG A 7 -23.69 27.60 -0.03
CA ARG A 7 -24.17 26.78 -1.16
C ARG A 7 -24.15 25.29 -0.76
N PRO A 8 -25.18 24.52 -1.13
CA PRO A 8 -25.17 23.08 -0.85
C PRO A 8 -24.04 22.37 -1.60
N VAL A 9 -23.41 21.41 -0.94
CA VAL A 9 -22.43 20.54 -1.60
C VAL A 9 -23.20 19.63 -2.57
N ALA A 10 -22.83 19.68 -3.86
CA ALA A 10 -23.48 18.90 -4.91
C ALA A 10 -22.76 17.57 -5.22
N LEU A 11 -21.47 17.48 -4.89
CA LEU A 11 -20.63 16.32 -5.15
C LEU A 11 -19.39 16.40 -4.24
N LEU A 12 -19.00 15.29 -3.63
CA LEU A 12 -17.67 15.12 -3.03
C LEU A 12 -16.79 14.33 -3.97
N VAL A 13 -15.64 14.88 -4.34
CA VAL A 13 -14.53 14.13 -4.96
C VAL A 13 -13.39 14.11 -3.95
N THR A 14 -12.94 12.95 -3.55
CA THR A 14 -11.88 12.79 -2.54
C THR A 14 -10.80 11.85 -3.02
N ASP A 15 -9.57 12.16 -2.67
CA ASP A 15 -8.47 11.22 -2.69
C ASP A 15 -8.60 10.24 -1.50
N LEU A 16 -7.82 9.18 -1.49
CA LEU A 16 -7.82 8.14 -0.45
C LEU A 16 -6.59 8.24 0.45
N ASP A 17 -5.41 8.08 -0.15
CA ASP A 17 -4.14 7.94 0.56
C ASP A 17 -3.73 9.25 1.25
N ASN A 18 -3.43 9.22 2.55
CA ASN A 18 -3.16 10.41 3.38
C ASN A 18 -4.26 11.49 3.36
N THR A 19 -5.44 11.17 2.82
CA THR A 19 -6.63 12.03 2.81
C THR A 19 -7.71 11.45 3.72
N LEU A 20 -8.07 10.19 3.55
CA LEU A 20 -9.05 9.52 4.38
C LEU A 20 -8.40 8.65 5.47
N TYR A 21 -7.18 8.20 5.25
CA TYR A 21 -6.42 7.37 6.19
C TYR A 21 -4.91 7.64 6.10
N ASP A 22 -4.17 7.23 7.13
CA ASP A 22 -2.72 7.29 7.17
C ASP A 22 -2.10 6.17 6.31
N TRP A 23 -1.83 6.48 5.05
CA TRP A 23 -1.18 5.55 4.13
C TRP A 23 0.22 5.18 4.61
N VAL A 24 1.02 6.14 5.07
CA VAL A 24 2.40 5.91 5.53
C VAL A 24 2.39 4.99 6.74
N GLY A 25 1.52 5.26 7.72
CA GLY A 25 1.39 4.45 8.94
C GLY A 25 0.89 3.03 8.69
N SER A 26 0.20 2.76 7.58
CA SER A 26 -0.24 1.42 7.20
C SER A 26 0.74 0.71 6.26
N PHE A 27 1.26 1.41 5.25
CA PHE A 27 2.12 0.82 4.21
C PHE A 27 3.53 0.52 4.71
N VAL A 28 4.19 1.48 5.38
CA VAL A 28 5.60 1.32 5.77
C VAL A 28 5.82 0.14 6.72
N PRO A 29 5.05 -0.04 7.80
CA PRO A 29 5.19 -1.22 8.66
C PRO A 29 4.91 -2.53 7.91
N ALA A 30 3.95 -2.54 6.99
CA ALA A 30 3.64 -3.71 6.18
C ALA A 30 4.79 -4.08 5.24
N PHE A 31 5.41 -3.07 4.61
CA PHE A 31 6.57 -3.24 3.75
C PHE A 31 7.77 -3.84 4.50
N TYR A 32 8.08 -3.31 5.68
CA TYR A 32 9.16 -3.87 6.52
C TYR A 32 8.84 -5.31 6.96
N ALA A 33 7.62 -5.59 7.38
CA ALA A 33 7.22 -6.94 7.78
C ALA A 33 7.34 -7.95 6.62
N MET A 34 7.04 -7.54 5.39
CA MET A 34 7.28 -8.35 4.19
C MET A 34 8.77 -8.61 3.95
N ALA A 35 9.58 -7.55 4.04
CA ALA A 35 11.02 -7.66 3.81
C ALA A 35 11.69 -8.56 4.86
N GLU A 36 11.35 -8.41 6.14
CA GLU A 36 11.82 -9.27 7.23
C GLU A 36 11.47 -10.74 7.00
N GLU A 37 10.22 -11.04 6.64
CA GLU A 37 9.77 -12.39 6.36
C GLU A 37 10.50 -12.99 5.15
N ALA A 38 10.67 -12.22 4.08
CA ALA A 38 11.41 -12.66 2.90
C ALA A 38 12.90 -12.89 3.19
N ALA A 39 13.53 -12.03 3.98
CA ALA A 39 14.91 -12.18 4.41
C ALA A 39 15.10 -13.46 5.24
N ALA A 40 14.16 -13.76 6.15
CA ALA A 40 14.17 -14.98 6.94
C ALA A 40 13.98 -16.24 6.08
N ILE A 41 13.05 -16.22 5.11
CA ILE A 41 12.80 -17.36 4.21
C ILE A 41 14.04 -17.69 3.38
N LEU A 42 14.76 -16.67 2.90
CA LEU A 42 15.87 -16.82 1.96
C LEU A 42 17.25 -16.80 2.61
N ASP A 43 17.33 -16.69 3.93
CA ASP A 43 18.58 -16.49 4.68
C ASP A 43 19.40 -15.33 4.07
N LEU A 44 18.78 -14.15 3.97
CA LEU A 44 19.37 -12.92 3.46
C LEU A 44 19.58 -11.91 4.59
N ASP A 45 20.60 -11.08 4.43
CA ASP A 45 20.75 -9.88 5.23
C ASP A 45 19.64 -8.87 4.87
N ILE A 46 18.93 -8.36 5.89
CA ILE A 46 17.79 -7.45 5.70
C ILE A 46 18.19 -6.13 5.05
N GLU A 47 19.33 -5.57 5.42
CA GLU A 47 19.81 -4.29 4.85
C GLU A 47 20.12 -4.43 3.36
N THR A 48 20.74 -5.55 2.97
CA THR A 48 20.99 -5.88 1.56
C THR A 48 19.67 -5.98 0.78
N LEU A 49 18.66 -6.65 1.34
CA LEU A 49 17.35 -6.76 0.69
C LEU A 49 16.64 -5.40 0.58
N LEU A 50 16.72 -4.56 1.61
CA LEU A 50 16.12 -3.22 1.59
C LEU A 50 16.79 -2.32 0.55
N ASP A 51 18.11 -2.39 0.38
CA ASP A 51 18.84 -1.64 -0.65
C ASP A 51 18.44 -2.10 -2.06
N ASP A 52 18.30 -3.41 -2.28
CA ASP A 52 17.81 -3.95 -3.55
C ASP A 52 16.38 -3.48 -3.85
N LEU A 53 15.48 -3.52 -2.86
CA LEU A 53 14.11 -3.04 -3.00
C LEU A 53 14.07 -1.54 -3.31
N ARG A 54 14.93 -0.74 -2.67
CA ARG A 54 15.11 0.68 -2.99
C ARG A 54 15.51 0.88 -4.46
N ALA A 55 16.46 0.08 -4.96
CA ALA A 55 16.89 0.15 -6.36
C ALA A 55 15.76 -0.23 -7.33
N VAL A 56 14.93 -1.23 -7.00
CA VAL A 56 13.75 -1.59 -7.79
C VAL A 56 12.74 -0.44 -7.83
N HIS A 57 12.39 0.14 -6.67
CA HIS A 57 11.43 1.24 -6.58
C HIS A 57 11.92 2.48 -7.33
N GLN A 58 13.21 2.82 -7.23
CA GLN A 58 13.80 3.93 -8.00
C GLN A 58 13.73 3.69 -9.51
N ARG A 59 14.03 2.47 -9.98
CA ARG A 59 13.95 2.10 -11.39
C ARG A 59 12.54 2.22 -11.96
N HIS A 60 11.52 1.90 -11.16
CA HIS A 60 10.12 1.97 -11.56
C HIS A 60 9.45 3.32 -11.24
N GLY A 61 10.14 4.23 -10.54
CA GLY A 61 9.61 5.52 -10.13
C GLY A 61 8.38 5.42 -9.21
N SER A 62 8.27 4.33 -8.45
CA SER A 62 7.12 4.05 -7.58
C SER A 62 7.52 3.24 -6.36
N SER A 63 7.15 3.71 -5.17
CA SER A 63 7.29 2.97 -3.92
C SER A 63 6.30 1.80 -3.79
N GLU A 64 5.27 1.78 -4.62
CA GLU A 64 4.22 0.75 -4.65
C GLU A 64 4.34 -0.16 -5.87
N HIS A 65 5.57 -0.32 -6.43
CA HIS A 65 5.73 -1.23 -7.55
C HIS A 65 5.32 -2.66 -7.15
N PRO A 66 4.27 -3.23 -7.77
CA PRO A 66 3.78 -4.55 -7.40
C PRO A 66 4.85 -5.61 -7.61
N PHE A 67 5.01 -6.48 -6.63
CA PHE A 67 5.99 -7.57 -6.69
C PHE A 67 7.47 -7.12 -6.80
N ALA A 68 7.81 -5.91 -6.31
CA ALA A 68 9.20 -5.44 -6.27
C ALA A 68 10.15 -6.47 -5.65
N LEU A 69 9.66 -7.23 -4.67
CA LEU A 69 10.40 -8.30 -4.01
C LEU A 69 10.92 -9.36 -5.00
N LEU A 70 10.14 -9.70 -6.04
CA LEU A 70 10.55 -10.70 -7.05
C LEU A 70 11.63 -10.19 -8.01
N GLU A 71 11.86 -8.86 -8.05
CA GLU A 71 12.86 -8.20 -8.88
C GLU A 71 14.13 -7.81 -8.12
N ALA A 72 14.14 -7.95 -6.80
CA ALA A 72 15.29 -7.69 -5.95
C ALA A 72 16.46 -8.58 -6.35
N ALA A 73 17.67 -8.00 -6.46
CA ALA A 73 18.85 -8.71 -6.95
C ALA A 73 19.24 -9.89 -6.05
N SER A 74 19.20 -9.70 -4.73
CA SER A 74 19.46 -10.74 -3.73
C SER A 74 18.45 -11.89 -3.83
N VAL A 75 17.17 -11.61 -4.06
CA VAL A 75 16.13 -12.63 -4.25
C VAL A 75 16.37 -13.43 -5.52
N THR A 76 16.67 -12.74 -6.63
CA THR A 76 16.93 -13.41 -7.91
C THR A 76 18.22 -14.26 -7.85
N ALA A 77 19.22 -13.80 -7.11
CA ALA A 77 20.47 -14.55 -6.90
C ALA A 77 20.27 -15.81 -6.03
N ARG A 78 19.37 -15.78 -5.05
CA ARG A 78 19.03 -16.94 -4.20
C ARG A 78 18.14 -17.97 -4.93
N LEU A 79 17.35 -17.52 -5.89
CA LEU A 79 16.38 -18.34 -6.63
C LEU A 79 16.62 -18.29 -8.16
N PRO A 80 17.85 -18.59 -8.64
CA PRO A 80 18.26 -18.29 -10.02
C PRO A 80 17.52 -19.12 -11.08
N CYS A 81 17.10 -20.33 -10.72
CA CYS A 81 16.47 -21.27 -11.66
C CYS A 81 14.93 -21.26 -11.61
N LEU A 82 14.34 -20.44 -10.72
CA LEU A 82 12.89 -20.41 -10.55
C LEU A 82 12.27 -19.34 -11.45
N SER A 83 11.15 -19.70 -12.06
CA SER A 83 10.25 -18.75 -12.73
C SER A 83 9.68 -17.74 -11.75
N ARG A 84 9.06 -16.66 -12.26
CA ARG A 84 8.39 -15.67 -11.43
C ARG A 84 7.31 -16.30 -10.55
N ASP A 85 6.51 -17.21 -11.09
CA ASP A 85 5.41 -17.86 -10.36
C ASP A 85 5.93 -18.78 -9.25
N GLU A 86 7.04 -19.49 -9.50
CA GLU A 86 7.69 -20.31 -8.48
C GLU A 86 8.27 -19.46 -7.36
N ARG A 87 8.93 -18.33 -7.69
CA ARG A 87 9.42 -17.38 -6.69
C ARG A 87 8.28 -16.81 -5.86
N THR A 88 7.14 -16.49 -6.49
CA THR A 88 5.94 -16.03 -5.78
C THR A 88 5.47 -17.06 -4.76
N LYS A 89 5.47 -18.34 -5.12
CA LYS A 89 5.09 -19.42 -4.19
C LYS A 89 6.07 -19.56 -3.02
N VAL A 90 7.38 -19.43 -3.27
CA VAL A 90 8.42 -19.46 -2.21
C VAL A 90 8.22 -18.29 -1.23
N LEU A 91 7.84 -17.12 -1.73
CA LEU A 91 7.69 -15.89 -0.97
C LEU A 91 6.24 -15.58 -0.56
N ASP A 92 5.33 -16.53 -0.73
CA ASP A 92 3.90 -16.38 -0.44
C ASP A 92 3.64 -15.89 1.00
N ALA A 93 4.37 -16.44 1.98
CA ALA A 93 4.26 -16.02 3.37
C ALA A 93 4.62 -14.54 3.57
N ALA A 94 5.62 -14.02 2.84
CA ALA A 94 6.02 -12.61 2.90
C ALA A 94 4.91 -11.71 2.33
N PHE A 95 4.27 -12.07 1.21
CA PHE A 95 3.15 -11.32 0.65
C PHE A 95 1.92 -11.36 1.58
N HIS A 96 1.63 -12.52 2.18
CA HIS A 96 0.58 -12.64 3.19
C HIS A 96 0.88 -11.78 4.44
N ARG A 97 2.14 -11.73 4.87
CA ARG A 97 2.56 -10.87 5.99
C ARG A 97 2.32 -9.40 5.69
N PHE A 98 2.68 -8.93 4.48
CA PHE A 98 2.39 -7.57 4.02
C PHE A 98 0.89 -7.25 4.13
N ASN A 99 0.06 -8.08 3.51
CA ASN A 99 -1.39 -7.83 3.47
C ASN A 99 -2.01 -7.83 4.87
N ARG A 100 -1.57 -8.73 5.76
CA ARG A 100 -2.05 -8.80 7.13
C ARG A 100 -1.72 -7.53 7.90
N VAL A 101 -0.44 -7.12 7.93
CA VAL A 101 0.00 -5.93 8.66
C VAL A 101 -0.67 -4.67 8.10
N ARG A 102 -0.79 -4.55 6.76
CA ARG A 102 -1.48 -3.43 6.13
C ARG A 102 -2.94 -3.33 6.60
N LYS A 103 -3.67 -4.44 6.60
CA LYS A 103 -5.08 -4.47 7.07
C LYS A 103 -5.20 -4.15 8.57
N GLU A 104 -4.29 -4.65 9.39
CA GLU A 104 -4.27 -4.37 10.84
C GLU A 104 -3.99 -2.90 11.16
N ARG A 105 -3.25 -2.21 10.29
CA ARG A 105 -2.83 -0.82 10.46
C ARG A 105 -3.72 0.19 9.76
N LEU A 106 -4.56 -0.25 8.82
CA LEU A 106 -5.44 0.63 8.07
C LEU A 106 -6.57 1.14 8.96
N ALA A 107 -6.55 2.43 9.25
CA ALA A 107 -7.58 3.10 10.01
C ALA A 107 -7.87 4.47 9.40
N LEU A 108 -9.15 4.81 9.29
CA LEU A 108 -9.57 6.14 8.84
C LEU A 108 -9.15 7.19 9.86
N TYR A 109 -8.86 8.39 9.39
CA TYR A 109 -8.66 9.53 10.28
C TYR A 109 -9.94 9.84 11.07
N ASP A 110 -9.75 10.45 12.25
CA ASP A 110 -10.86 10.86 13.10
C ASP A 110 -11.82 11.78 12.35
N GLY A 111 -13.12 11.48 12.48
CA GLY A 111 -14.19 12.26 11.86
C GLY A 111 -14.49 11.90 10.40
N VAL A 112 -13.66 11.13 9.70
CA VAL A 112 -13.90 10.73 8.30
C VAL A 112 -15.21 9.96 8.18
N THR A 113 -15.41 8.90 8.96
CA THR A 113 -16.64 8.09 8.92
C THR A 113 -17.88 8.97 9.15
N ALA A 114 -17.89 9.77 10.22
CA ALA A 114 -19.02 10.64 10.53
C ALA A 114 -19.30 11.67 9.43
N THR A 115 -18.25 12.19 8.78
CA THR A 115 -18.40 13.14 7.66
C THR A 115 -19.02 12.47 6.44
N LEU A 116 -18.53 11.28 6.06
CA LEU A 116 -19.06 10.55 4.91
C LEU A 116 -20.52 10.12 5.14
N GLU A 117 -20.83 9.65 6.35
CA GLU A 117 -22.21 9.31 6.74
C GLU A 117 -23.15 10.53 6.66
N ALA A 118 -22.73 11.68 7.20
CA ALA A 118 -23.52 12.91 7.15
C ALA A 118 -23.74 13.45 5.72
N LEU A 119 -22.82 13.17 4.79
CA LEU A 119 -22.98 13.49 3.37
C LEU A 119 -23.93 12.50 2.68
N ALA A 120 -23.80 11.21 3.00
CA ALA A 120 -24.70 10.18 2.49
C ALA A 120 -26.16 10.41 2.91
N GLU A 121 -26.40 10.80 4.18
CA GLU A 121 -27.74 11.16 4.69
C GLU A 121 -28.37 12.36 3.97
N ARG A 122 -27.56 13.17 3.30
CA ARG A 122 -27.99 14.32 2.49
C ARG A 122 -28.06 14.02 1.01
N ASP A 123 -27.94 12.74 0.62
CA ASP A 123 -27.93 12.28 -0.77
C ASP A 123 -26.81 12.95 -1.61
N VAL A 124 -25.68 13.34 -1.00
CA VAL A 124 -24.54 13.91 -1.72
C VAL A 124 -23.78 12.78 -2.40
N PRO A 125 -23.69 12.78 -3.74
CA PRO A 125 -22.85 11.81 -4.45
C PRO A 125 -21.39 11.92 -4.01
N MET A 126 -20.71 10.77 -3.87
CA MET A 126 -19.31 10.71 -3.47
C MET A 126 -18.52 9.89 -4.47
N VAL A 127 -17.37 10.40 -4.89
CA VAL A 127 -16.44 9.76 -5.84
C VAL A 127 -15.05 9.72 -5.21
N ALA A 128 -14.49 8.52 -5.10
CA ALA A 128 -13.09 8.36 -4.75
C ALA A 128 -12.23 8.44 -6.03
N TYR A 129 -11.19 9.26 -5.98
CA TYR A 129 -10.15 9.34 -7.01
C TYR A 129 -8.82 8.94 -6.36
N THR A 130 -8.05 8.08 -6.99
CA THR A 130 -6.76 7.64 -6.48
C THR A 130 -5.79 7.34 -7.61
N ASP A 131 -4.51 7.63 -7.39
CA ASP A 131 -3.41 7.26 -8.28
C ASP A 131 -2.94 5.82 -8.04
N ALA A 132 -3.46 5.14 -7.01
CA ALA A 132 -3.13 3.75 -6.73
C ALA A 132 -3.49 2.85 -7.91
N ARG A 133 -2.62 1.90 -8.21
CA ARG A 133 -2.89 0.92 -9.27
C ARG A 133 -4.07 0.02 -8.86
N ILE A 134 -4.91 -0.35 -9.83
CA ILE A 134 -6.10 -1.21 -9.61
C ILE A 134 -5.84 -2.40 -8.67
N PRO A 135 -4.74 -3.19 -8.81
CA PRO A 135 -4.47 -4.28 -7.87
C PRO A 135 -4.32 -3.85 -6.41
N ASN A 136 -3.86 -2.62 -6.16
CA ASN A 136 -3.67 -2.08 -4.82
C ASN A 136 -4.95 -1.48 -4.23
N SER A 137 -5.91 -1.14 -5.07
CA SER A 137 -7.18 -0.49 -4.66
C SER A 137 -8.32 -1.47 -4.39
N LEU A 138 -8.22 -2.72 -4.85
CA LEU A 138 -9.29 -3.72 -4.77
C LEU A 138 -9.08 -4.80 -3.68
N TYR A 139 -7.95 -4.76 -2.95
CA TYR A 139 -7.62 -5.77 -1.93
C TYR A 139 -7.35 -5.12 -0.56
#